data_1c90643ef6a38cd1c690b9626a6a4075
#
_entry.id   1c90643ef6a38cd1c690b9626a6a4075
#
_cell.length_a   1.000
_cell.length_b   1.000
_cell.length_c   1.000
_cell.angle_alpha   90.00
_cell.angle_beta   90.00
_cell.angle_gamma   90.00
#
_symmetry.space_group_name_H-M   'P 1'
#
loop_
_entity.id
_entity.type
_entity.pdbx_description
1 polymer ?
#
loop_
_entity_poly.entity_id
_entity_poly.type
_entity_poly.pdbx_seq_one_letter_code
_entity_poly.pdbx_strand_id
1 'polypeptide(L)'
;MSTIAAVHGVLAPHDYPQAEITEAFAAVVAPNGDKRDLIRRIHAATGVQRRHLALPLAEYAQLTGFGEANDTFIHVGLDLAEAATRGALDETGLRPEDVDLVMATSVTGLAVPSIDARLVPRLGLREDVKRVPLFGLGCVAGAAGVARLHDYLVGHPDDVAVLVSVELCSLTVQRDDASMANIVASGLFGDGAAAVVMVGERRAQALGLTGPRVVATRSRLYPGTERTMGWDIGESGFRIVLSPGVAEVILDYLGSDVGGFLADHAGTTGDVDVWVSHPGGPKVLSAVESALDLAPGRLDVSRRSLAEVGNLSSASVLHVLRDVLSGSDGPSPSPGSTGVLLAMGPGFCAELVLLRW
;
A
#
# COMPACT_ATOMS: atom_id res chain seq x y z
N MET A 1 4.20 -18.39 15.31
CA MET A 1 4.07 -16.96 14.95
C MET A 1 5.10 -16.62 13.89
N SER A 2 4.98 -15.48 13.21
CA SER A 2 6.03 -14.96 12.33
C SER A 2 6.46 -13.58 12.80
N THR A 3 7.66 -13.16 12.43
CA THR A 3 8.23 -11.86 12.80
C THR A 3 8.38 -11.01 11.54
N ILE A 4 7.96 -9.74 11.58
CA ILE A 4 8.29 -8.74 10.57
C ILE A 4 9.69 -8.24 10.92
N ALA A 5 10.70 -8.68 10.16
CA ALA A 5 12.11 -8.41 10.46
C ALA A 5 12.58 -7.06 9.90
N ALA A 6 12.07 -6.65 8.73
CA ALA A 6 12.35 -5.35 8.14
C ALA A 6 11.21 -4.89 7.22
N VAL A 7 11.12 -3.57 7.04
CA VAL A 7 10.22 -2.93 6.07
C VAL A 7 10.97 -1.78 5.39
N HIS A 8 11.21 -1.89 4.09
CA HIS A 8 11.89 -0.86 3.33
C HIS A 8 10.98 -0.27 2.24
N GLY A 9 10.88 1.06 2.21
CA GLY A 9 10.06 1.80 1.24
C GLY A 9 10.92 2.60 0.27
N VAL A 10 10.55 2.60 -1.00
CA VAL A 10 11.21 3.35 -2.07
C VAL A 10 10.16 4.17 -2.82
N LEU A 11 10.48 5.42 -3.14
CA LEU A 11 9.62 6.31 -3.90
C LEU A 11 10.09 6.40 -5.35
N ALA A 12 9.16 6.67 -6.26
CA ALA A 12 9.50 6.87 -7.67
C ALA A 12 10.41 8.09 -7.86
N PRO A 13 11.21 8.15 -8.96
CA PRO A 13 12.35 9.07 -9.05
C PRO A 13 11.99 10.56 -9.21
N HIS A 14 10.78 10.89 -9.64
CA HIS A 14 10.41 12.27 -9.98
C HIS A 14 9.51 12.88 -8.91
N ASP A 15 10.09 13.71 -8.05
CA ASP A 15 9.41 14.38 -6.94
C ASP A 15 8.87 15.75 -7.36
N TYR A 16 7.57 15.99 -7.19
CA TYR A 16 6.89 17.23 -7.52
C TYR A 16 5.99 17.74 -6.40
N PRO A 17 5.96 19.07 -6.17
CA PRO A 17 4.90 19.68 -5.37
C PRO A 17 3.53 19.41 -5.98
N GLN A 18 2.53 19.21 -5.12
CA GLN A 18 1.15 18.95 -5.56
C GLN A 18 0.62 20.01 -6.53
N ALA A 19 0.98 21.27 -6.34
CA ALA A 19 0.54 22.37 -7.20
C ALA A 19 0.99 22.19 -8.66
N GLU A 20 2.22 21.74 -8.90
CA GLU A 20 2.75 21.50 -10.25
C GLU A 20 2.01 20.34 -10.93
N ILE A 21 1.77 19.25 -10.20
CA ILE A 21 1.00 18.11 -10.72
C ILE A 21 -0.43 18.53 -11.03
N THR A 22 -1.04 19.36 -10.17
CA THR A 22 -2.40 19.87 -10.36
C THR A 22 -2.51 20.67 -11.67
N GLU A 23 -1.57 21.58 -11.94
CA GLU A 23 -1.59 22.38 -13.16
C GLU A 23 -1.34 21.52 -14.41
N ALA A 24 -0.38 20.58 -14.36
CA ALA A 24 -0.12 19.64 -15.45
C ALA A 24 -1.35 18.78 -15.78
N PHE A 25 -2.00 18.20 -14.76
CA PHE A 25 -3.22 17.42 -14.93
C PHE A 25 -4.39 18.26 -15.46
N ALA A 26 -4.60 19.46 -14.90
CA ALA A 26 -5.67 20.37 -15.32
C ALA A 26 -5.49 20.83 -16.79
N ALA A 27 -4.26 20.99 -17.25
CA ALA A 27 -3.98 21.34 -18.65
C ALA A 27 -4.38 20.22 -19.61
N VAL A 28 -4.23 18.96 -19.22
CA VAL A 28 -4.55 17.79 -20.04
C VAL A 28 -6.06 17.48 -20.02
N VAL A 29 -6.68 17.41 -18.82
CA VAL A 29 -8.07 16.95 -18.67
C VAL A 29 -9.08 18.08 -18.91
N ALA A 30 -8.69 19.35 -18.71
CA ALA A 30 -9.52 20.52 -18.90
C ALA A 30 -8.83 21.60 -19.79
N PRO A 31 -8.50 21.26 -21.07
CA PRO A 31 -7.72 22.14 -21.94
C PRO A 31 -8.45 23.47 -22.21
N ASN A 32 -9.77 23.47 -22.26
CA ASN A 32 -10.59 24.67 -22.51
C ASN A 32 -10.77 25.56 -21.26
N GLY A 33 -10.18 25.20 -20.12
CA GLY A 33 -10.31 25.93 -18.86
C GLY A 33 -11.50 25.54 -17.99
N ASP A 34 -12.52 24.88 -18.55
CA ASP A 34 -13.65 24.37 -17.80
C ASP A 34 -13.15 23.37 -16.72
N LYS A 35 -13.69 23.46 -15.51
CA LYS A 35 -13.33 22.60 -14.37
C LYS A 35 -11.93 22.83 -13.77
N ARG A 36 -11.05 23.68 -14.29
CA ARG A 36 -9.69 23.87 -13.68
C ARG A 36 -9.78 24.28 -12.22
N ASP A 37 -10.66 25.20 -11.87
CA ASP A 37 -10.84 25.62 -10.47
C ASP A 37 -11.42 24.50 -9.60
N LEU A 38 -12.28 23.65 -10.17
CA LEU A 38 -12.76 22.46 -9.49
C LEU A 38 -11.62 21.47 -9.20
N ILE A 39 -10.76 21.21 -10.19
CA ILE A 39 -9.58 20.34 -10.05
C ILE A 39 -8.66 20.88 -8.95
N ARG A 40 -8.32 22.18 -8.97
CA ARG A 40 -7.47 22.83 -7.95
C ARG A 40 -8.06 22.66 -6.54
N ARG A 41 -9.37 22.92 -6.37
CA ARG A 41 -10.04 22.77 -5.08
C ARG A 41 -10.03 21.33 -4.58
N ILE A 42 -10.28 20.36 -5.47
CA ILE A 42 -10.30 18.95 -5.10
C ILE A 42 -8.89 18.47 -4.72
N HIS A 43 -7.89 18.79 -5.53
CA HIS A 43 -6.48 18.43 -5.24
C HIS A 43 -6.02 19.07 -3.92
N ALA A 44 -6.33 20.34 -3.67
CA ALA A 44 -6.02 20.98 -2.39
C ALA A 44 -6.72 20.28 -1.20
N ALA A 45 -7.95 19.81 -1.39
CA ALA A 45 -8.72 19.14 -0.33
C ALA A 45 -8.21 17.71 -0.01
N THR A 46 -7.31 17.14 -0.82
CA THR A 46 -6.66 15.84 -0.51
C THR A 46 -5.65 15.95 0.64
N GLY A 47 -5.15 17.14 0.94
CA GLY A 47 -4.10 17.37 1.93
C GLY A 47 -2.70 16.89 1.49
N VAL A 48 -2.57 16.35 0.29
CA VAL A 48 -1.30 15.91 -0.29
C VAL A 48 -0.46 17.14 -0.66
N GLN A 49 0.79 17.17 -0.23
CA GLN A 49 1.71 18.29 -0.46
C GLN A 49 2.69 18.01 -1.61
N ARG A 50 3.15 16.78 -1.72
CA ARG A 50 4.12 16.31 -2.71
C ARG A 50 3.77 14.90 -3.16
N ARG A 51 4.17 14.54 -4.37
CA ARG A 51 4.11 13.16 -4.87
C ARG A 51 5.31 12.83 -5.72
N HIS A 52 5.69 11.58 -5.64
CA HIS A 52 6.66 10.96 -6.51
C HIS A 52 5.94 10.30 -7.69
N LEU A 53 6.49 10.46 -8.90
CA LEU A 53 5.93 9.98 -10.15
C LEU A 53 6.94 9.11 -10.91
N ALA A 54 6.44 8.15 -11.66
CA ALA A 54 7.25 7.23 -12.47
C ALA A 54 8.03 7.94 -13.59
N LEU A 55 7.45 8.98 -14.18
CA LEU A 55 8.00 9.74 -15.29
C LEU A 55 8.08 11.23 -14.95
N PRO A 56 8.94 11.99 -15.65
CA PRO A 56 8.84 13.45 -15.68
C PRO A 56 7.45 13.90 -16.14
N LEU A 57 6.90 14.97 -15.55
CA LEU A 57 5.54 15.47 -15.86
C LEU A 57 5.31 15.69 -17.35
N ALA A 58 6.31 16.17 -18.08
CA ALA A 58 6.22 16.43 -19.53
C ALA A 58 6.05 15.14 -20.37
N GLU A 59 6.49 14.00 -19.87
CA GLU A 59 6.44 12.72 -20.59
C GLU A 59 5.06 12.06 -20.53
N TYR A 60 4.26 12.36 -19.50
CA TYR A 60 2.89 11.83 -19.43
C TYR A 60 2.02 12.22 -20.62
N ALA A 61 2.24 13.41 -21.19
CA ALA A 61 1.52 13.86 -22.37
C ALA A 61 1.87 13.06 -23.63
N GLN A 62 3.01 12.37 -23.64
CA GLN A 62 3.52 11.61 -24.78
C GLN A 62 3.07 10.14 -24.76
N LEU A 63 2.61 9.61 -23.63
CA LEU A 63 2.11 8.24 -23.55
C LEU A 63 0.92 8.06 -24.50
N THR A 64 1.03 7.12 -25.44
CA THR A 64 0.03 6.94 -26.51
C THR A 64 -1.12 6.02 -26.12
N GLY A 65 -0.96 5.20 -25.10
CA GLY A 65 -2.01 4.28 -24.64
C GLY A 65 -1.56 3.33 -23.52
N PHE A 66 -2.43 2.36 -23.23
CA PHE A 66 -2.21 1.41 -22.14
C PHE A 66 -0.92 0.60 -22.30
N GLY A 67 -0.59 0.14 -23.51
CA GLY A 67 0.60 -0.67 -23.74
C GLY A 67 1.88 0.06 -23.30
N GLU A 68 2.06 1.30 -23.72
CA GLU A 68 3.24 2.10 -23.38
C GLU A 68 3.30 2.44 -21.88
N ALA A 69 2.15 2.79 -21.29
CA ALA A 69 2.06 3.02 -19.85
C ALA A 69 2.41 1.74 -19.06
N ASN A 70 1.95 0.58 -19.53
CA ASN A 70 2.24 -0.71 -18.90
C ASN A 70 3.70 -1.17 -19.12
N ASP A 71 4.30 -0.89 -20.26
CA ASP A 71 5.75 -1.14 -20.48
C ASP A 71 6.58 -0.28 -19.54
N THR A 72 6.20 0.98 -19.34
CA THR A 72 6.81 1.88 -18.36
C THR A 72 6.64 1.34 -16.94
N PHE A 73 5.44 0.84 -16.58
CA PHE A 73 5.20 0.18 -15.29
C PHE A 73 6.16 -1.00 -15.09
N ILE A 74 6.34 -1.86 -16.09
CA ILE A 74 7.24 -3.01 -15.98
C ILE A 74 8.67 -2.55 -15.73
N HIS A 75 9.13 -1.54 -16.48
CA HIS A 75 10.51 -1.06 -16.37
C HIS A 75 10.78 -0.38 -15.02
N VAL A 76 10.06 0.70 -14.74
CA VAL A 76 10.24 1.49 -13.50
C VAL A 76 9.84 0.69 -12.26
N GLY A 77 8.75 -0.07 -12.36
CA GLY A 77 8.27 -0.90 -11.26
C GLY A 77 9.25 -1.98 -10.84
N LEU A 78 9.96 -2.61 -11.80
CA LEU A 78 11.02 -3.58 -11.47
C LEU A 78 12.20 -2.93 -10.76
N ASP A 79 12.62 -1.74 -11.15
CA ASP A 79 13.73 -1.04 -10.50
C ASP A 79 13.38 -0.67 -9.07
N LEU A 80 12.16 -0.17 -8.83
CA LEU A 80 11.67 0.13 -7.47
C LEU A 80 11.50 -1.12 -6.62
N ALA A 81 10.94 -2.20 -7.19
CA ALA A 81 10.75 -3.46 -6.50
C ALA A 81 12.08 -4.10 -6.10
N GLU A 82 13.08 -4.06 -6.98
CA GLU A 82 14.43 -4.51 -6.69
C GLU A 82 15.06 -3.69 -5.55
N ALA A 83 15.02 -2.36 -5.65
CA ALA A 83 15.58 -1.47 -4.64
C ALA A 83 14.92 -1.68 -3.26
N ALA A 84 13.58 -1.77 -3.22
CA ALA A 84 12.85 -2.04 -1.99
C ALA A 84 13.24 -3.39 -1.37
N THR A 85 13.34 -4.44 -2.19
CA THR A 85 13.69 -5.78 -1.69
C THR A 85 15.13 -5.84 -1.19
N ARG A 86 16.09 -5.27 -1.92
CA ARG A 86 17.49 -5.19 -1.46
C ARG A 86 17.59 -4.43 -0.14
N GLY A 87 16.97 -3.25 -0.04
CA GLY A 87 16.99 -2.47 1.20
C GLY A 87 16.42 -3.26 2.39
N ALA A 88 15.30 -3.95 2.22
CA ALA A 88 14.71 -4.77 3.29
C ALA A 88 15.60 -5.97 3.68
N LEU A 89 16.28 -6.61 2.73
CA LEU A 89 17.22 -7.69 3.03
C LEU A 89 18.47 -7.15 3.74
N ASP A 90 19.03 -6.04 3.27
CA ASP A 90 20.21 -5.40 3.87
C ASP A 90 19.96 -5.02 5.33
N GLU A 91 18.78 -4.51 5.68
CA GLU A 91 18.38 -4.18 7.06
C GLU A 91 18.37 -5.40 7.99
N THR A 92 18.14 -6.60 7.45
CA THR A 92 18.14 -7.85 8.23
C THR A 92 19.49 -8.59 8.22
N GLY A 93 20.39 -8.23 7.32
CA GLY A 93 21.60 -8.98 7.04
C GLY A 93 21.36 -10.34 6.35
N LEU A 94 20.13 -10.58 5.88
CA LEU A 94 19.79 -11.77 5.08
C LEU A 94 20.26 -11.57 3.64
N ARG A 95 20.70 -12.66 3.02
CA ARG A 95 21.10 -12.68 1.61
C ARG A 95 19.93 -13.11 0.72
N PRO A 96 19.95 -12.77 -0.56
CA PRO A 96 18.91 -13.22 -1.49
C PRO A 96 18.71 -14.75 -1.50
N GLU A 97 19.76 -15.52 -1.32
CA GLU A 97 19.70 -16.99 -1.27
C GLU A 97 18.99 -17.54 -0.03
N ASP A 98 18.81 -16.72 1.00
CA ASP A 98 18.08 -17.11 2.21
C ASP A 98 16.56 -17.02 2.05
N VAL A 99 16.06 -16.42 0.95
CA VAL A 99 14.61 -16.22 0.70
C VAL A 99 13.98 -17.50 0.15
N ASP A 100 12.92 -17.98 0.81
CA ASP A 100 12.18 -19.19 0.45
C ASP A 100 10.90 -18.90 -0.33
N LEU A 101 10.30 -17.71 -0.12
CA LEU A 101 9.12 -17.27 -0.83
C LEU A 101 9.18 -15.77 -1.14
N VAL A 102 8.87 -15.41 -2.39
CA VAL A 102 8.61 -14.04 -2.81
C VAL A 102 7.15 -13.88 -3.24
N MET A 103 6.46 -12.92 -2.64
CA MET A 103 5.11 -12.52 -3.01
C MET A 103 5.17 -11.10 -3.57
N ALA A 104 4.73 -10.91 -4.81
CA ALA A 104 4.66 -9.58 -5.42
C ALA A 104 3.22 -9.15 -5.64
N THR A 105 2.88 -7.92 -5.27
CA THR A 105 1.55 -7.35 -5.49
C THR A 105 1.62 -6.02 -6.22
N SER A 106 0.67 -5.84 -7.14
CA SER A 106 0.36 -4.58 -7.79
C SER A 106 -1.07 -4.59 -8.31
N VAL A 107 -1.64 -3.41 -8.53
CA VAL A 107 -2.93 -3.21 -9.18
C VAL A 107 -2.85 -2.14 -10.27
N THR A 108 -1.67 -1.59 -10.51
CA THR A 108 -1.45 -0.45 -11.42
C THR A 108 -0.73 -0.82 -12.72
N GLY A 109 -0.40 -2.11 -12.90
CA GLY A 109 0.17 -2.64 -14.13
C GLY A 109 0.16 -4.17 -14.16
N LEU A 110 0.41 -4.73 -15.31
CA LEU A 110 0.38 -6.17 -15.59
C LEU A 110 1.70 -6.62 -16.21
N ALA A 111 2.19 -7.78 -15.81
CA ALA A 111 3.37 -8.41 -16.40
C ALA A 111 3.21 -9.93 -16.49
N VAL A 112 3.54 -10.50 -17.65
CA VAL A 112 3.69 -11.94 -17.83
C VAL A 112 4.99 -12.17 -18.60
N PRO A 113 6.05 -12.77 -18.00
CA PRO A 113 6.15 -13.23 -16.61
C PRO A 113 5.96 -12.09 -15.59
N SER A 114 5.44 -12.45 -14.42
CA SER A 114 5.08 -11.52 -13.33
C SER A 114 6.31 -10.83 -12.71
N ILE A 115 6.10 -9.77 -11.93
CA ILE A 115 7.16 -8.99 -11.29
C ILE A 115 8.06 -9.89 -10.42
N ASP A 116 7.48 -10.76 -9.61
CA ASP A 116 8.23 -11.74 -8.81
C ASP A 116 9.17 -12.61 -9.65
N ALA A 117 8.70 -13.10 -10.82
CA ALA A 117 9.50 -13.90 -11.72
C ALA A 117 10.71 -13.14 -12.29
N ARG A 118 10.52 -11.87 -12.58
CA ARG A 118 11.56 -10.97 -13.12
C ARG A 118 12.57 -10.55 -12.06
N LEU A 119 12.14 -10.50 -10.78
CA LEU A 119 13.01 -10.20 -9.64
C LEU A 119 13.98 -11.33 -9.31
N VAL A 120 13.61 -12.60 -9.53
CA VAL A 120 14.48 -13.76 -9.21
C VAL A 120 15.91 -13.59 -9.75
N PRO A 121 16.14 -13.41 -11.07
CA PRO A 121 17.49 -13.24 -11.60
C PRO A 121 18.12 -11.88 -11.23
N ARG A 122 17.34 -10.82 -11.07
CA ARG A 122 17.84 -9.47 -10.73
C ARG A 122 18.40 -9.40 -9.32
N LEU A 123 17.73 -10.05 -8.38
CA LEU A 123 18.12 -10.10 -6.98
C LEU A 123 19.15 -11.19 -6.69
N GLY A 124 19.24 -12.22 -7.53
CA GLY A 124 20.03 -13.43 -7.27
C GLY A 124 19.33 -14.37 -6.27
N LEU A 125 17.97 -14.41 -6.29
CA LEU A 125 17.22 -15.39 -5.52
C LEU A 125 17.50 -16.80 -6.04
N ARG A 126 17.27 -17.82 -5.19
CA ARG A 126 17.40 -19.23 -5.61
C ARG A 126 16.41 -19.56 -6.74
N GLU A 127 16.77 -20.49 -7.60
CA GLU A 127 15.91 -20.94 -8.71
C GLU A 127 14.63 -21.67 -8.22
N ASP A 128 14.68 -22.24 -7.01
CA ASP A 128 13.58 -22.97 -6.37
C ASP A 128 12.74 -22.11 -5.42
N VAL A 129 12.97 -20.78 -5.37
CA VAL A 129 12.16 -19.85 -4.59
C VAL A 129 10.68 -19.95 -4.97
N LYS A 130 9.81 -20.09 -3.99
CA LYS A 130 8.36 -20.08 -4.22
C LYS A 130 7.90 -18.68 -4.61
N ARG A 131 6.98 -18.58 -5.57
CA ARG A 131 6.51 -17.30 -6.10
C ARG A 131 4.99 -17.19 -6.01
N VAL A 132 4.50 -16.04 -5.55
CA VAL A 132 3.06 -15.74 -5.43
C VAL A 132 2.78 -14.36 -6.01
N PRO A 133 2.42 -14.26 -7.30
CA PRO A 133 1.93 -13.00 -7.85
C PRO A 133 0.49 -12.74 -7.39
N LEU A 134 0.23 -11.54 -6.87
CA LEU A 134 -1.10 -11.07 -6.48
C LEU A 134 -1.54 -9.91 -7.35
N PHE A 135 -2.76 -9.98 -7.87
CA PHE A 135 -3.42 -8.90 -8.58
C PHE A 135 -4.89 -8.78 -8.15
N GLY A 136 -5.43 -7.55 -8.10
CA GLY A 136 -6.85 -7.32 -7.87
C GLY A 136 -7.25 -6.96 -6.44
N LEU A 137 -6.34 -7.04 -5.46
CA LEU A 137 -6.61 -6.63 -4.08
C LEU A 137 -6.49 -5.11 -3.87
N GLY A 138 -5.77 -4.39 -4.75
CA GLY A 138 -5.60 -2.93 -4.63
C GLY A 138 -5.00 -2.50 -3.30
N CYS A 139 -5.52 -1.41 -2.74
CA CYS A 139 -4.98 -0.79 -1.53
C CYS A 139 -4.87 -1.73 -0.31
N VAL A 140 -5.69 -2.78 -0.24
CA VAL A 140 -5.66 -3.74 0.87
C VAL A 140 -4.48 -4.72 0.76
N ALA A 141 -3.84 -4.82 -0.40
CA ALA A 141 -2.88 -5.89 -0.68
C ALA A 141 -1.61 -5.84 0.18
N GLY A 142 -1.21 -4.67 0.67
CA GLY A 142 -0.09 -4.58 1.61
C GLY A 142 -0.36 -5.32 2.92
N ALA A 143 -1.52 -5.08 3.52
CA ALA A 143 -1.95 -5.80 4.73
C ALA A 143 -2.25 -7.28 4.45
N ALA A 144 -2.95 -7.57 3.34
CA ALA A 144 -3.27 -8.93 2.92
C ALA A 144 -1.98 -9.74 2.66
N GLY A 145 -0.97 -9.14 2.04
CA GLY A 145 0.32 -9.79 1.81
C GLY A 145 1.01 -10.17 3.11
N VAL A 146 1.07 -9.26 4.08
CA VAL A 146 1.60 -9.56 5.44
C VAL A 146 0.83 -10.73 6.07
N ALA A 147 -0.51 -10.71 6.00
CA ALA A 147 -1.35 -11.77 6.52
C ALA A 147 -1.08 -13.12 5.84
N ARG A 148 -0.97 -13.16 4.51
CA ARG A 148 -0.70 -14.41 3.75
C ARG A 148 0.71 -14.93 3.96
N LEU A 149 1.72 -14.05 4.11
CA LEU A 149 3.07 -14.49 4.51
C LEU A 149 3.07 -15.06 5.92
N HIS A 150 2.28 -14.48 6.85
CA HIS A 150 2.10 -15.07 8.18
C HIS A 150 1.52 -16.48 8.09
N ASP A 151 0.42 -16.67 7.35
CA ASP A 151 -0.22 -17.98 7.16
C ASP A 151 0.77 -19.01 6.60
N TYR A 152 1.60 -18.63 5.63
CA TYR A 152 2.66 -19.48 5.09
C TYR A 152 3.71 -19.84 6.16
N LEU A 153 4.24 -18.84 6.88
CA LEU A 153 5.33 -19.00 7.83
C LEU A 153 4.92 -19.77 9.10
N VAL A 154 3.63 -19.82 9.46
CA VAL A 154 3.12 -20.68 10.51
C VAL A 154 3.35 -22.16 10.16
N GLY A 155 3.17 -22.54 8.90
CA GLY A 155 3.45 -23.88 8.40
C GLY A 155 4.94 -24.13 8.06
N HIS A 156 5.74 -23.05 7.91
CA HIS A 156 7.14 -23.08 7.51
C HIS A 156 7.99 -22.23 8.47
N PRO A 157 8.17 -22.65 9.73
CA PRO A 157 8.76 -21.79 10.77
C PRO A 157 10.28 -21.57 10.61
N ASP A 158 10.93 -22.23 9.68
CA ASP A 158 12.36 -22.05 9.34
C ASP A 158 12.58 -21.17 8.11
N ASP A 159 11.51 -20.78 7.41
CA ASP A 159 11.58 -20.07 6.13
C ASP A 159 11.65 -18.55 6.30
N VAL A 160 12.17 -17.90 5.26
CA VAL A 160 12.17 -16.45 5.05
C VAL A 160 11.23 -16.13 3.87
N ALA A 161 10.33 -15.20 4.06
CA ALA A 161 9.39 -14.77 3.02
C ALA A 161 9.45 -13.26 2.82
N VAL A 162 9.36 -12.81 1.57
CA VAL A 162 9.41 -11.40 1.19
C VAL A 162 8.09 -11.02 0.51
N LEU A 163 7.44 -9.98 1.00
CA LEU A 163 6.38 -9.27 0.28
C LEU A 163 7.00 -8.08 -0.45
N VAL A 164 6.69 -7.95 -1.73
CA VAL A 164 7.03 -6.77 -2.54
C VAL A 164 5.73 -6.15 -3.06
N SER A 165 5.48 -4.90 -2.71
CA SER A 165 4.37 -4.10 -3.24
C SER A 165 4.93 -3.00 -4.11
N VAL A 166 4.46 -2.90 -5.36
CA VAL A 166 4.89 -1.85 -6.30
C VAL A 166 3.70 -1.24 -7.00
N GLU A 167 3.56 0.07 -6.89
CA GLU A 167 2.42 0.79 -7.46
C GLU A 167 2.88 2.06 -8.18
N LEU A 168 2.50 2.18 -9.44
CA LEU A 168 2.75 3.35 -10.27
C LEU A 168 1.39 3.91 -10.72
N CYS A 169 0.68 4.50 -9.76
CA CYS A 169 -0.69 4.98 -9.94
C CYS A 169 -0.78 6.10 -10.98
N SER A 170 0.27 6.89 -11.13
CA SER A 170 0.31 7.97 -12.12
C SER A 170 0.15 7.48 -13.56
N LEU A 171 0.57 6.25 -13.84
CA LEU A 171 0.45 5.63 -15.17
C LEU A 171 -0.97 5.15 -15.50
N THR A 172 -1.88 5.14 -14.52
CA THR A 172 -3.29 4.76 -14.71
C THR A 172 -4.20 5.94 -15.00
N VAL A 173 -3.70 7.17 -14.92
CA VAL A 173 -4.49 8.39 -15.12
C VAL A 173 -5.08 8.45 -16.53
N GLN A 174 -6.41 8.67 -16.61
CA GLN A 174 -7.13 8.81 -17.87
C GLN A 174 -7.19 10.27 -18.29
N ARG A 175 -6.65 10.58 -19.46
CA ARG A 175 -6.54 11.96 -19.97
C ARG A 175 -7.84 12.50 -20.56
N ASP A 176 -8.69 11.63 -21.04
CA ASP A 176 -10.00 11.93 -21.64
C ASP A 176 -11.17 11.81 -20.66
N ASP A 177 -10.86 11.57 -19.37
CA ASP A 177 -11.86 11.39 -18.32
C ASP A 177 -11.85 12.56 -17.31
N ALA A 178 -12.83 13.44 -17.42
CA ALA A 178 -13.09 14.54 -16.48
C ALA A 178 -14.11 14.18 -15.40
N SER A 179 -14.29 12.89 -15.08
CA SER A 179 -15.13 12.42 -13.99
C SER A 179 -14.58 12.82 -12.62
N MET A 180 -15.45 12.86 -11.61
CA MET A 180 -15.03 13.14 -10.23
C MET A 180 -14.06 12.08 -9.69
N ALA A 181 -14.27 10.82 -10.05
CA ALA A 181 -13.39 9.73 -9.62
C ALA A 181 -11.96 9.92 -10.14
N ASN A 182 -11.79 10.23 -11.43
CA ASN A 182 -10.48 10.49 -12.01
C ASN A 182 -9.82 11.75 -11.45
N ILE A 183 -10.60 12.84 -11.24
CA ILE A 183 -10.09 14.08 -10.64
C ILE A 183 -9.61 13.84 -9.19
N VAL A 184 -10.38 13.12 -8.37
CA VAL A 184 -9.98 12.80 -6.99
C VAL A 184 -8.72 11.91 -7.00
N ALA A 185 -8.72 10.86 -7.82
CA ALA A 185 -7.60 9.93 -7.91
C ALA A 185 -6.31 10.62 -8.36
N SER A 186 -6.39 11.47 -9.40
CA SER A 186 -5.22 12.21 -9.90
C SER A 186 -4.64 13.21 -8.90
N GLY A 187 -5.42 13.64 -7.90
CA GLY A 187 -4.96 14.48 -6.80
C GLY A 187 -4.46 13.73 -5.57
N LEU A 188 -4.72 12.41 -5.48
CA LEU A 188 -4.50 11.64 -4.28
C LEU A 188 -3.35 10.63 -4.42
N PHE A 189 -3.30 9.89 -5.55
CA PHE A 189 -2.39 8.76 -5.72
C PHE A 189 -0.99 9.16 -6.18
N GLY A 190 0.05 8.55 -5.58
CA GLY A 190 1.46 8.66 -5.95
C GLY A 190 2.07 7.30 -6.32
N ASP A 191 3.37 7.29 -6.60
CA ASP A 191 4.10 6.12 -7.09
C ASP A 191 5.22 5.72 -6.14
N GLY A 192 5.34 4.43 -5.89
CA GLY A 192 6.39 3.89 -5.04
C GLY A 192 6.29 2.37 -4.87
N ALA A 193 7.22 1.85 -4.12
CA ALA A 193 7.29 0.45 -3.75
C ALA A 193 7.62 0.29 -2.27
N ALA A 194 7.30 -0.87 -1.71
CA ALA A 194 7.78 -1.28 -0.40
C ALA A 194 8.02 -2.79 -0.38
N ALA A 195 9.00 -3.22 0.39
CA ALA A 195 9.21 -4.63 0.67
C ALA A 195 9.18 -4.89 2.18
N VAL A 196 8.66 -6.06 2.53
CA VAL A 196 8.61 -6.56 3.90
C VAL A 196 9.31 -7.91 3.95
N VAL A 197 10.33 -8.03 4.79
CA VAL A 197 10.96 -9.31 5.11
C VAL A 197 10.28 -9.88 6.35
N MET A 198 9.67 -11.04 6.21
CA MET A 198 9.06 -11.79 7.30
C MET A 198 9.77 -13.12 7.50
N VAL A 199 9.90 -13.53 8.75
CA VAL A 199 10.67 -14.71 9.12
C VAL A 199 9.83 -15.60 10.02
N GLY A 200 9.88 -16.92 9.77
CA GLY A 200 9.26 -17.91 10.62
C GLY A 200 9.89 -17.95 12.02
N GLU A 201 9.13 -18.41 13.00
CA GLU A 201 9.49 -18.28 14.42
C GLU A 201 10.85 -18.92 14.77
N ARG A 202 11.12 -20.13 14.23
CA ARG A 202 12.40 -20.80 14.51
C ARG A 202 13.59 -20.11 13.83
N ARG A 203 13.38 -19.64 12.60
CA ARG A 203 14.42 -18.91 11.85
C ARG A 203 14.74 -17.59 12.53
N ALA A 204 13.72 -16.84 12.99
CA ALA A 204 13.92 -15.59 13.71
C ALA A 204 14.72 -15.79 15.00
N GLN A 205 14.39 -16.84 15.79
CA GLN A 205 15.11 -17.18 16.99
C GLN A 205 16.57 -17.57 16.70
N ALA A 206 16.80 -18.41 15.68
CA ALA A 206 18.14 -18.89 15.32
C ALA A 206 19.06 -17.75 14.86
N LEU A 207 18.52 -16.72 14.21
CA LEU A 207 19.27 -15.58 13.71
C LEU A 207 19.27 -14.36 14.65
N GLY A 208 18.50 -14.40 15.77
CA GLY A 208 18.35 -13.27 16.67
C GLY A 208 17.63 -12.07 16.06
N LEU A 209 16.81 -12.31 15.01
CA LEU A 209 16.03 -11.27 14.37
C LEU A 209 14.85 -10.85 15.25
N THR A 210 14.70 -9.53 15.40
CA THR A 210 13.66 -8.91 16.23
C THR A 210 12.74 -8.05 15.39
N GLY A 211 11.55 -7.78 15.90
CA GLY A 211 10.53 -6.95 15.25
C GLY A 211 9.14 -7.33 15.73
N PRO A 212 8.08 -6.65 15.25
CA PRO A 212 6.72 -6.99 15.63
C PRO A 212 6.35 -8.39 15.15
N ARG A 213 5.75 -9.15 16.05
CA ARG A 213 5.25 -10.50 15.76
C ARG A 213 3.80 -10.42 15.31
N VAL A 214 3.48 -11.11 14.22
CA VAL A 214 2.09 -11.29 13.81
C VAL A 214 1.45 -12.34 14.70
N VAL A 215 0.40 -11.92 15.42
CA VAL A 215 -0.33 -12.76 16.37
C VAL A 215 -1.55 -13.41 15.72
N ALA A 216 -2.29 -12.62 14.93
CA ALA A 216 -3.51 -13.03 14.24
C ALA A 216 -3.79 -12.16 13.03
N THR A 217 -4.62 -12.67 12.13
CA THR A 217 -5.07 -11.97 10.93
C THR A 217 -6.57 -12.17 10.72
N ARG A 218 -7.23 -11.21 10.07
CA ARG A 218 -8.63 -11.32 9.66
C ARG A 218 -8.87 -10.63 8.34
N SER A 219 -9.54 -11.34 7.42
CA SER A 219 -10.06 -10.78 6.18
C SER A 219 -11.57 -10.63 6.28
N ARG A 220 -12.11 -9.52 5.75
CA ARG A 220 -13.55 -9.28 5.67
C ARG A 220 -13.92 -8.73 4.30
N LEU A 221 -14.79 -9.42 3.57
CA LEU A 221 -15.43 -8.93 2.35
C LEU A 221 -16.86 -8.47 2.68
N TYR A 222 -17.23 -7.27 2.22
CA TYR A 222 -18.56 -6.70 2.44
C TYR A 222 -19.46 -6.99 1.22
N PRO A 223 -20.56 -7.76 1.40
CA PRO A 223 -21.42 -8.13 0.28
C PRO A 223 -22.09 -6.93 -0.39
N GLY A 224 -22.21 -6.95 -1.72
CA GLY A 224 -22.90 -5.92 -2.48
C GLY A 224 -22.13 -4.61 -2.63
N THR A 225 -20.82 -4.62 -2.40
CA THR A 225 -19.97 -3.41 -2.42
C THR A 225 -18.92 -3.42 -3.55
N GLU A 226 -19.02 -4.29 -4.55
CA GLU A 226 -18.05 -4.47 -5.63
C GLU A 226 -17.78 -3.18 -6.41
N ARG A 227 -18.80 -2.30 -6.51
CA ARG A 227 -18.71 -1.01 -7.22
C ARG A 227 -18.28 0.16 -6.33
N THR A 228 -17.91 -0.11 -5.07
CA THR A 228 -17.46 0.93 -4.14
C THR A 228 -16.07 1.44 -4.52
N MET A 229 -15.17 0.55 -4.92
CA MET A 229 -13.80 0.88 -5.35
C MET A 229 -13.26 -0.20 -6.28
N GLY A 230 -12.48 0.18 -7.29
CA GLY A 230 -11.85 -0.76 -8.21
C GLY A 230 -11.45 -0.15 -9.53
N TRP A 231 -11.28 -1.00 -10.52
CA TRP A 231 -10.98 -0.65 -11.90
C TRP A 231 -12.04 -1.17 -12.86
N ASP A 232 -12.44 -0.35 -13.83
CA ASP A 232 -13.00 -0.79 -15.08
C ASP A 232 -11.86 -0.88 -16.10
N ILE A 233 -11.55 -2.07 -16.57
CA ILE A 233 -10.44 -2.31 -17.49
C ILE A 233 -10.97 -2.23 -18.93
N GLY A 234 -10.45 -1.30 -19.72
CA GLY A 234 -10.85 -1.05 -21.10
C GLY A 234 -9.64 -0.85 -22.03
N GLU A 235 -9.89 -0.37 -23.24
CA GLU A 235 -8.83 -0.11 -24.23
C GLU A 235 -7.80 0.93 -23.75
N SER A 236 -8.23 1.92 -22.97
CA SER A 236 -7.36 2.94 -22.37
C SER A 236 -6.67 2.47 -21.09
N GLY A 237 -6.84 1.21 -20.67
CA GLY A 237 -6.28 0.63 -19.45
C GLY A 237 -7.22 0.69 -18.25
N PHE A 238 -6.69 1.07 -17.10
CA PHE A 238 -7.39 1.06 -15.81
C PHE A 238 -8.17 2.36 -15.60
N ARG A 239 -9.50 2.30 -15.64
CA ARG A 239 -10.39 3.42 -15.29
C ARG A 239 -10.84 3.27 -13.86
N ILE A 240 -10.62 4.29 -13.05
CA ILE A 240 -10.93 4.22 -11.63
C ILE A 240 -12.44 4.21 -11.36
N VAL A 241 -12.85 3.25 -10.54
CA VAL A 241 -14.14 3.23 -9.87
C VAL A 241 -13.91 3.67 -8.43
N LEU A 242 -14.51 4.79 -8.02
CA LEU A 242 -14.41 5.32 -6.67
C LEU A 242 -15.74 5.97 -6.27
N SER A 243 -16.49 5.27 -5.46
CA SER A 243 -17.77 5.74 -4.94
C SER A 243 -17.60 6.74 -3.79
N PRO A 244 -18.41 7.78 -3.71
CA PRO A 244 -18.51 8.61 -2.51
C PRO A 244 -18.86 7.82 -1.24
N GLY A 245 -19.51 6.65 -1.37
CA GLY A 245 -19.98 5.80 -0.27
C GLY A 245 -18.88 5.01 0.47
N VAL A 246 -17.59 5.14 0.07
CA VAL A 246 -16.48 4.46 0.79
C VAL A 246 -16.51 4.74 2.30
N ALA A 247 -16.69 6.01 2.69
CA ALA A 247 -16.72 6.40 4.10
C ALA A 247 -17.91 5.81 4.85
N GLU A 248 -19.07 5.68 4.19
CA GLU A 248 -20.29 5.08 4.77
C GLU A 248 -20.06 3.61 5.09
N VAL A 249 -19.50 2.83 4.16
CA VAL A 249 -19.16 1.42 4.39
C VAL A 249 -18.20 1.26 5.58
N ILE A 250 -17.22 2.17 5.71
CA ILE A 250 -16.30 2.16 6.85
C ILE A 250 -17.05 2.38 8.16
N LEU A 251 -17.93 3.39 8.22
CA LEU A 251 -18.71 3.74 9.42
C LEU A 251 -19.66 2.61 9.81
N ASP A 252 -20.25 1.93 8.83
CA ASP A 252 -21.23 0.86 9.07
C ASP A 252 -20.61 -0.43 9.60
N TYR A 253 -19.39 -0.77 9.16
CA TYR A 253 -18.85 -2.11 9.39
C TYR A 253 -17.56 -2.16 10.22
N LEU A 254 -16.65 -1.20 10.07
CA LEU A 254 -15.28 -1.33 10.60
C LEU A 254 -15.25 -1.44 12.13
N GLY A 255 -16.07 -0.69 12.84
CA GLY A 255 -16.10 -0.71 14.30
C GLY A 255 -16.44 -2.10 14.86
N SER A 256 -17.47 -2.75 14.28
CA SER A 256 -17.85 -4.10 14.69
C SER A 256 -16.81 -5.17 14.31
N ASP A 257 -16.20 -5.04 13.12
CA ASP A 257 -15.20 -6.00 12.64
C ASP A 257 -13.92 -5.96 13.46
N VAL A 258 -13.40 -4.74 13.73
CA VAL A 258 -12.20 -4.55 14.56
C VAL A 258 -12.50 -4.94 16.01
N GLY A 259 -13.63 -4.51 16.57
CA GLY A 259 -14.04 -4.87 17.92
C GLY A 259 -14.16 -6.39 18.11
N GLY A 260 -14.81 -7.09 17.17
CA GLY A 260 -14.90 -8.54 17.18
C GLY A 260 -13.56 -9.25 17.01
N PHE A 261 -12.66 -8.69 16.15
CA PHE A 261 -11.31 -9.23 15.98
C PHE A 261 -10.50 -9.13 17.26
N LEU A 262 -10.51 -7.99 17.91
CA LEU A 262 -9.77 -7.78 19.15
C LEU A 262 -10.35 -8.62 20.31
N ALA A 263 -11.67 -8.73 20.40
CA ALA A 263 -12.34 -9.56 21.43
C ALA A 263 -11.96 -11.04 21.33
N ASP A 264 -11.78 -11.60 20.12
CA ASP A 264 -11.31 -12.98 19.93
C ASP A 264 -9.87 -13.20 20.44
N HIS A 265 -9.12 -12.10 20.68
CA HIS A 265 -7.77 -12.11 21.22
C HIS A 265 -7.66 -11.44 22.59
N ALA A 266 -8.78 -11.41 23.34
CA ALA A 266 -8.91 -10.86 24.69
C ALA A 266 -8.50 -9.38 24.82
N GLY A 267 -8.76 -8.56 23.77
CA GLY A 267 -8.46 -7.13 23.73
C GLY A 267 -9.65 -6.27 23.30
N THR A 268 -9.48 -4.98 23.42
CA THR A 268 -10.41 -3.92 22.96
C THR A 268 -9.64 -2.87 22.15
N THR A 269 -10.33 -1.92 21.52
CA THR A 269 -9.69 -0.80 20.83
C THR A 269 -8.84 0.07 21.76
N GLY A 270 -9.19 0.14 23.05
CA GLY A 270 -8.44 0.84 24.08
C GLY A 270 -7.09 0.19 24.44
N ASP A 271 -6.94 -1.12 24.16
CA ASP A 271 -5.70 -1.87 24.43
C ASP A 271 -4.71 -1.82 23.24
N VAL A 272 -5.08 -1.17 22.14
CA VAL A 272 -4.20 -1.01 20.99
C VAL A 272 -3.34 0.23 21.17
N ASP A 273 -2.03 0.04 21.31
CA ASP A 273 -1.06 1.14 21.45
C ASP A 273 -0.75 1.82 20.12
N VAL A 274 -0.72 1.06 19.03
CA VAL A 274 -0.26 1.49 17.70
C VAL A 274 -1.26 1.13 16.61
N TRP A 275 -1.66 2.13 15.82
CA TRP A 275 -2.49 1.96 14.64
C TRP A 275 -1.68 2.21 13.38
N VAL A 276 -1.47 1.17 12.58
CA VAL A 276 -0.87 1.26 11.24
C VAL A 276 -2.00 1.21 10.22
N SER A 277 -2.59 2.37 9.93
CA SER A 277 -3.75 2.46 9.03
C SER A 277 -3.33 2.88 7.63
N HIS A 278 -3.86 2.19 6.61
CA HIS A 278 -3.70 2.61 5.21
C HIS A 278 -4.22 4.04 5.01
N PRO A 279 -3.40 4.97 4.47
CA PRO A 279 -3.78 6.37 4.26
C PRO A 279 -4.60 6.55 2.98
N GLY A 280 -5.81 5.99 2.94
CA GLY A 280 -6.68 5.96 1.75
C GLY A 280 -7.13 7.35 1.26
N GLY A 281 -7.04 8.37 2.13
CA GLY A 281 -7.42 9.75 1.88
C GLY A 281 -7.94 10.40 3.17
N PRO A 282 -8.06 11.74 3.24
CA PRO A 282 -8.43 12.43 4.48
C PRO A 282 -9.80 12.01 5.01
N LYS A 283 -10.79 11.83 4.14
CA LYS A 283 -12.14 11.37 4.53
C LYS A 283 -12.14 9.92 5.01
N VAL A 284 -11.31 9.07 4.40
CA VAL A 284 -11.15 7.66 4.81
C VAL A 284 -10.54 7.59 6.21
N LEU A 285 -9.46 8.32 6.46
CA LEU A 285 -8.83 8.37 7.78
C LEU A 285 -9.78 8.89 8.86
N SER A 286 -10.56 9.94 8.55
CA SER A 286 -11.56 10.46 9.49
C SER A 286 -12.70 9.47 9.74
N ALA A 287 -13.12 8.71 8.74
CA ALA A 287 -14.13 7.65 8.91
C ALA A 287 -13.58 6.49 9.79
N VAL A 288 -12.31 6.12 9.62
CA VAL A 288 -11.63 5.12 10.48
C VAL A 288 -11.57 5.60 11.94
N GLU A 289 -11.13 6.85 12.17
CA GLU A 289 -11.10 7.44 13.52
C GLU A 289 -12.50 7.42 14.17
N SER A 290 -13.52 7.80 13.42
CA SER A 290 -14.91 7.82 13.91
C SER A 290 -15.45 6.41 14.17
N ALA A 291 -15.21 5.47 13.27
CA ALA A 291 -15.70 4.09 13.39
C ALA A 291 -15.08 3.32 14.57
N LEU A 292 -13.83 3.66 14.92
CA LEU A 292 -13.08 3.02 15.99
C LEU A 292 -13.04 3.84 17.29
N ASP A 293 -13.70 5.00 17.33
CA ASP A 293 -13.68 5.95 18.45
C ASP A 293 -12.24 6.30 18.91
N LEU A 294 -11.37 6.58 17.94
CA LEU A 294 -9.97 6.88 18.22
C LEU A 294 -9.80 8.31 18.71
N ALA A 295 -8.98 8.49 19.74
CA ALA A 295 -8.57 9.81 20.19
C ALA A 295 -7.79 10.55 19.06
N PRO A 296 -7.85 11.90 19.03
CA PRO A 296 -7.06 12.68 18.08
C PRO A 296 -5.58 12.34 18.11
N GLY A 297 -4.96 12.27 16.94
CA GLY A 297 -3.53 11.97 16.78
C GLY A 297 -3.18 10.49 16.63
N ARG A 298 -4.12 9.56 16.83
CA ARG A 298 -3.86 8.12 16.73
C ARG A 298 -3.48 7.66 15.32
N LEU A 299 -3.86 8.40 14.28
CA LEU A 299 -3.53 8.14 12.87
C LEU A 299 -2.57 9.20 12.26
N ASP A 300 -1.84 9.95 13.08
CA ASP A 300 -0.98 11.05 12.58
C ASP A 300 0.13 10.55 11.65
N VAL A 301 0.71 9.38 11.90
CA VAL A 301 1.70 8.77 11.00
C VAL A 301 1.08 8.52 9.61
N SER A 302 -0.13 7.97 9.56
CA SER A 302 -0.87 7.75 8.31
C SER A 302 -1.20 9.06 7.59
N ARG A 303 -1.62 10.10 8.34
CA ARG A 303 -1.92 11.43 7.79
C ARG A 303 -0.69 12.11 7.21
N ARG A 304 0.45 11.99 7.89
CA ARG A 304 1.72 12.54 7.43
C ARG A 304 2.22 11.82 6.18
N SER A 305 2.23 10.49 6.18
CA SER A 305 2.55 9.70 4.99
C SER A 305 1.72 10.13 3.78
N LEU A 306 0.39 10.33 3.97
CA LEU A 306 -0.49 10.87 2.92
C LEU A 306 -0.07 12.26 2.44
N ALA A 307 0.27 13.16 3.36
CA ALA A 307 0.65 14.53 3.02
C ALA A 307 1.97 14.58 2.25
N GLU A 308 2.95 13.76 2.62
CA GLU A 308 4.30 13.80 2.09
C GLU A 308 4.48 13.04 0.77
N VAL A 309 3.75 11.94 0.56
CA VAL A 309 3.95 11.07 -0.61
C VAL A 309 2.67 10.72 -1.36
N GLY A 310 1.51 11.10 -0.84
CA GLY A 310 0.21 10.69 -1.37
C GLY A 310 -0.15 9.24 -1.03
N ASN A 311 -1.20 8.74 -1.67
CA ASN A 311 -1.62 7.35 -1.53
C ASN A 311 -0.88 6.47 -2.56
N LEU A 312 0.01 5.62 -2.10
CA LEU A 312 0.77 4.66 -2.90
C LEU A 312 0.05 3.30 -3.03
N SER A 313 -1.28 3.31 -2.99
CA SER A 313 -2.10 2.08 -3.06
C SER A 313 -1.63 1.00 -2.07
N SER A 314 -1.34 -0.22 -2.51
CA SER A 314 -0.92 -1.33 -1.65
C SER A 314 0.40 -1.08 -0.89
N ALA A 315 1.29 -0.23 -1.40
CA ALA A 315 2.54 0.10 -0.73
C ALA A 315 2.36 1.07 0.44
N SER A 316 1.29 1.89 0.45
CA SER A 316 1.09 2.94 1.46
C SER A 316 1.13 2.44 2.91
N VAL A 317 0.38 1.38 3.22
CA VAL A 317 0.31 0.85 4.59
C VAL A 317 1.66 0.30 5.05
N LEU A 318 2.48 -0.16 4.11
CA LEU A 318 3.84 -0.65 4.38
C LEU A 318 4.81 0.51 4.64
N HIS A 319 4.66 1.66 3.94
CA HIS A 319 5.39 2.89 4.27
C HIS A 319 5.02 3.39 5.67
N VAL A 320 3.73 3.39 6.02
CA VAL A 320 3.29 3.74 7.39
C VAL A 320 3.89 2.78 8.43
N LEU A 321 3.92 1.47 8.15
CA LEU A 321 4.54 0.49 9.04
C LEU A 321 6.04 0.75 9.19
N ARG A 322 6.77 1.04 8.11
CA ARG A 322 8.19 1.43 8.15
C ARG A 322 8.40 2.65 9.06
N ASP A 323 7.59 3.68 8.91
CA ASP A 323 7.72 4.93 9.68
C ASP A 323 7.47 4.70 11.18
N VAL A 324 6.51 3.83 11.51
CA VAL A 324 6.28 3.38 12.89
C VAL A 324 7.47 2.60 13.44
N LEU A 325 8.06 1.70 12.65
CA LEU A 325 9.20 0.87 13.09
C LEU A 325 10.48 1.69 13.28
N SER A 326 10.74 2.63 12.39
CA SER A 326 11.94 3.47 12.43
C SER A 326 11.91 4.52 13.55
N GLY A 327 10.74 4.82 14.12
CA GLY A 327 10.56 5.88 15.08
C GLY A 327 10.80 7.28 14.49
N SER A 328 10.75 7.44 13.17
CA SER A 328 10.95 8.73 12.49
C SER A 328 9.92 9.78 12.91
N ASP A 329 8.78 9.35 13.41
CA ASP A 329 7.63 10.18 13.76
C ASP A 329 7.24 10.14 15.24
N GLY A 330 8.13 9.66 16.07
CA GLY A 330 7.95 9.48 17.51
C GLY A 330 8.73 8.26 18.01
N PRO A 331 8.67 7.93 19.29
CA PRO A 331 9.35 6.76 19.81
C PRO A 331 8.79 5.49 19.15
N SER A 332 9.69 4.58 18.74
CA SER A 332 9.30 3.25 18.31
C SER A 332 8.47 2.54 19.38
N PRO A 333 7.51 1.68 19.01
CA PRO A 333 6.70 0.98 19.99
C PRO A 333 7.56 0.18 20.99
N SER A 334 7.19 0.22 22.25
CA SER A 334 7.92 -0.47 23.32
C SER A 334 7.66 -1.99 23.29
N PRO A 335 8.58 -2.81 23.81
CA PRO A 335 8.31 -4.25 23.98
C PRO A 335 7.02 -4.49 24.77
N GLY A 336 6.15 -5.35 24.25
CA GLY A 336 4.83 -5.65 24.80
C GLY A 336 3.69 -4.80 24.23
N SER A 337 3.98 -3.73 23.46
CA SER A 337 2.95 -2.93 22.79
C SER A 337 2.10 -3.79 21.84
N THR A 338 0.80 -3.48 21.79
CA THR A 338 -0.15 -4.08 20.85
C THR A 338 -0.38 -3.13 19.69
N GLY A 339 -0.32 -3.64 18.47
CA GLY A 339 -0.63 -2.87 17.27
C GLY A 339 -1.65 -3.55 16.37
N VAL A 340 -2.37 -2.75 15.60
CA VAL A 340 -3.23 -3.22 14.52
C VAL A 340 -2.79 -2.56 13.21
N LEU A 341 -2.40 -3.41 12.24
CA LEU A 341 -2.24 -2.99 10.86
C LEU A 341 -3.56 -3.21 10.14
N LEU A 342 -4.06 -2.16 9.53
CA LEU A 342 -5.39 -2.08 8.92
C LEU A 342 -5.30 -1.50 7.52
N ALA A 343 -5.83 -2.20 6.54
CA ALA A 343 -6.06 -1.65 5.21
C ALA A 343 -7.42 -2.06 4.67
N MET A 344 -7.96 -1.24 3.77
CA MET A 344 -9.18 -1.51 3.04
C MET A 344 -8.98 -1.26 1.55
N GLY A 345 -9.73 -1.95 0.72
CA GLY A 345 -9.57 -1.88 -0.72
C GLY A 345 -10.72 -2.50 -1.50
N PRO A 346 -10.51 -2.66 -2.82
CA PRO A 346 -11.53 -3.24 -3.71
C PRO A 346 -12.10 -4.56 -3.21
N GLY A 347 -13.47 -4.67 -3.36
CA GLY A 347 -14.21 -5.84 -2.96
C GLY A 347 -15.60 -5.50 -2.40
N PHE A 348 -15.91 -4.42 -1.66
CA PHE A 348 -15.00 -3.72 -0.78
C PHE A 348 -14.61 -4.63 0.39
N CYS A 349 -13.39 -4.53 0.86
CA CYS A 349 -12.90 -5.46 1.88
C CYS A 349 -11.95 -4.77 2.86
N ALA A 350 -11.74 -5.41 4.02
CA ALA A 350 -10.76 -5.02 5.02
C ALA A 350 -9.83 -6.20 5.36
N GLU A 351 -8.58 -5.89 5.64
CA GLU A 351 -7.57 -6.80 6.20
C GLU A 351 -7.05 -6.22 7.49
N LEU A 352 -7.04 -7.05 8.52
CA LEU A 352 -6.57 -6.73 9.86
C LEU A 352 -5.43 -7.66 10.24
N VAL A 353 -4.35 -7.09 10.78
CA VAL A 353 -3.20 -7.85 11.30
C VAL A 353 -2.92 -7.38 12.72
N LEU A 354 -3.01 -8.28 13.69
CA LEU A 354 -2.68 -8.01 15.09
C LEU A 354 -1.18 -8.22 15.29
N LEU A 355 -0.51 -7.18 15.77
CA LEU A 355 0.91 -7.13 16.01
C LEU A 355 1.22 -7.07 17.51
N ARG A 356 2.39 -7.61 17.89
CA ARG A 356 2.93 -7.53 19.24
C ARG A 356 4.43 -7.24 19.15
N TRP A 357 4.87 -6.15 19.79
CA TRP A 357 6.28 -5.78 19.89
C TRP A 357 6.99 -6.50 21.01
#